data_d17efe5a775cf22e98c5d037be1018cc
#
_entry.id   d17efe5a775cf22e98c5d037be1018cc
#
_cell.length_a   1.000
_cell.length_b   1.000
_cell.length_c   1.000
_cell.angle_alpha   90.00
_cell.angle_beta   90.00
_cell.angle_gamma   90.00
#
_symmetry.space_group_name_H-M   'P 1'
#
loop_
_entity.id
_entity.type
_entity.pdbx_description
1 polymer ?
#
loop_
_entity_poly.entity_id
_entity_poly.type
_entity_poly.pdbx_seq_one_letter_code
_entity_poly.pdbx_strand_id
1 'polypeptide(L)'
;MQDMLVPADRRGCTPASLAGDMDIGMEAATTSRCYSDLKPERAARSVMKERWKDEPDEHDYPAAHDYLTLIVDETSAGQLVNKLTAGALTHRKAKDILRAARLPLLPQDNPHVSKDLTKVNRGQLLSPVLLVRGQTDAGPRIAGELLIADGYHRVCASYHLDEDTDIPCKLI
;
A
#
# COMPACT_ATOMS: atom_id res chain seq x y z
N MET A 1 16.62 -43.96 -20.96
CA MET A 1 17.46 -43.47 -22.07
C MET A 1 17.00 -42.04 -22.31
N GLN A 2 17.68 -40.98 -22.01
CA GLN A 2 19.09 -40.60 -21.93
C GLN A 2 19.22 -39.45 -20.95
N ASP A 3 20.16 -39.57 -20.03
CA ASP A 3 20.72 -38.50 -19.20
C ASP A 3 21.31 -37.37 -20.05
N MET A 4 21.19 -36.15 -19.60
CA MET A 4 22.15 -35.09 -19.94
C MET A 4 22.43 -34.22 -18.70
N LEU A 5 23.55 -34.54 -18.05
CA LEU A 5 24.26 -33.72 -17.10
C LEU A 5 24.80 -32.44 -17.75
N VAL A 6 24.75 -31.33 -17.02
CA VAL A 6 25.50 -30.10 -17.29
C VAL A 6 26.50 -29.88 -16.16
N PRO A 7 27.78 -29.63 -16.46
CA PRO A 7 28.82 -29.49 -15.42
C PRO A 7 28.96 -28.02 -14.96
N ALA A 8 29.32 -27.90 -13.68
CA ALA A 8 29.76 -26.70 -13.01
C ALA A 8 31.14 -26.23 -13.53
N ASP A 9 31.29 -24.93 -13.79
CA ASP A 9 32.60 -24.31 -14.00
C ASP A 9 32.96 -23.39 -12.80
N ARG A 10 34.00 -23.83 -12.10
CA ARG A 10 34.71 -23.08 -11.04
C ARG A 10 35.94 -22.45 -11.66
N ARG A 11 36.08 -21.14 -11.57
CA ARG A 11 37.36 -20.38 -11.72
C ARG A 11 37.34 -19.29 -10.65
N GLY A 12 38.04 -19.26 -9.60
CA GLY A 12 39.44 -19.44 -9.35
C GLY A 12 40.20 -18.12 -9.62
N CYS A 13 40.17 -17.13 -8.71
CA CYS A 13 41.13 -16.01 -8.74
C CYS A 13 41.89 -15.96 -7.43
N THR A 14 43.19 -16.31 -7.54
CA THR A 14 44.23 -16.19 -6.52
C THR A 14 44.78 -14.75 -6.41
N PRO A 15 45.26 -14.30 -5.26
CA PRO A 15 45.83 -12.97 -5.09
C PRO A 15 47.32 -12.93 -5.49
N ALA A 16 47.73 -11.91 -6.19
CA ALA A 16 49.11 -11.60 -6.46
C ALA A 16 49.66 -10.63 -5.42
N SER A 17 50.66 -11.13 -4.70
CA SER A 17 51.54 -10.36 -3.85
C SER A 17 52.55 -9.56 -4.71
N LEU A 18 52.72 -8.29 -4.45
CA LEU A 18 53.97 -7.58 -4.75
C LEU A 18 54.22 -6.51 -3.66
N ALA A 19 55.30 -6.76 -2.94
CA ALA A 19 55.94 -5.84 -2.02
C ALA A 19 56.65 -4.74 -2.78
N GLY A 20 56.64 -3.54 -2.24
CA GLY A 20 57.41 -2.39 -2.71
C GLY A 20 57.41 -1.34 -1.62
N ASP A 21 58.47 -1.37 -0.79
CA ASP A 21 58.87 -0.31 0.16
C ASP A 21 59.14 1.00 -0.59
N MET A 22 58.59 2.09 -0.10
CA MET A 22 59.27 3.41 -0.09
C MET A 22 58.69 4.30 0.99
N ASP A 23 59.51 4.52 1.98
CA ASP A 23 59.40 5.44 3.11
C ASP A 23 59.59 6.89 2.62
N ILE A 24 58.64 7.78 2.87
CA ILE A 24 58.88 9.21 3.05
C ILE A 24 57.82 9.75 4.01
N GLY A 25 58.32 10.27 5.11
CA GLY A 25 57.55 10.81 6.22
C GLY A 25 56.81 12.09 5.92
N MET A 26 55.97 12.38 6.81
CA MET A 26 55.71 13.66 7.48
C MET A 26 54.23 14.02 7.62
N GLU A 27 53.91 14.09 8.87
CA GLU A 27 52.97 14.93 9.61
C GLU A 27 51.49 14.68 9.57
N ALA A 28 51.09 14.34 10.74
CA ALA A 28 49.74 14.20 11.25
C ALA A 28 48.92 15.50 11.13
N ALA A 29 47.74 15.37 10.58
CA ALA A 29 46.62 16.19 10.99
C ALA A 29 45.42 15.28 11.17
N THR A 30 45.33 14.75 12.38
CA THR A 30 44.16 14.02 12.88
C THR A 30 42.99 14.99 12.98
N THR A 31 42.14 15.02 12.00
CA THR A 31 40.79 15.52 12.18
C THR A 31 39.80 14.35 11.97
N SER A 32 39.70 13.57 13.04
CA SER A 32 38.59 12.64 13.22
C SER A 32 37.33 13.49 13.34
N ARG A 33 36.71 13.83 12.22
CA ARG A 33 35.32 14.28 12.19
C ARG A 33 34.45 13.09 12.45
N CYS A 34 34.01 12.99 13.69
CA CYS A 34 32.96 12.08 14.09
C CYS A 34 31.75 12.25 13.18
N TYR A 35 31.38 11.15 12.53
CA TYR A 35 30.22 11.01 11.66
C TYR A 35 28.90 11.03 12.44
N SER A 36 28.85 11.65 13.61
CA SER A 36 27.74 11.64 14.56
C SER A 36 26.80 12.85 14.48
N ASP A 37 27.03 13.84 13.59
CA ASP A 37 26.22 15.06 13.60
C ASP A 37 25.37 15.33 12.37
N LEU A 38 25.11 14.30 11.55
CA LEU A 38 24.05 14.35 10.54
C LEU A 38 22.81 13.62 11.06
N LYS A 39 22.19 14.17 12.10
CA LYS A 39 20.75 13.99 12.26
C LYS A 39 20.10 14.73 11.09
N PRO A 40 19.44 14.04 10.14
CA PRO A 40 18.52 14.74 9.28
C PRO A 40 17.43 15.26 10.21
N GLU A 41 17.38 16.57 10.42
CA GLU A 41 16.16 17.22 10.88
C GLU A 41 15.09 16.88 9.84
N ARG A 42 14.41 15.78 10.07
CA ARG A 42 13.12 15.50 9.51
C ARG A 42 12.22 16.60 10.05
N ALA A 43 12.21 17.74 9.31
CA ALA A 43 11.23 18.77 9.55
C ALA A 43 9.90 18.04 9.71
N ALA A 44 9.36 18.06 10.90
CA ALA A 44 8.04 17.51 11.20
C ALA A 44 7.04 18.35 10.38
N ARG A 45 6.88 17.98 9.10
CA ARG A 45 5.69 18.34 8.37
C ARG A 45 4.58 17.75 9.23
N SER A 46 3.81 18.61 9.86
CA SER A 46 2.54 18.25 10.44
C SER A 46 1.76 17.55 9.34
N VAL A 47 1.83 16.22 9.33
CA VAL A 47 1.05 15.40 8.41
C VAL A 47 -0.38 15.66 8.84
N MET A 48 -1.13 16.38 8.00
CA MET A 48 -2.55 16.60 8.25
C MET A 48 -3.20 15.23 8.31
N LYS A 49 -3.68 14.87 9.52
CA LYS A 49 -4.37 13.60 9.71
C LYS A 49 -5.67 13.62 8.92
N GLU A 50 -5.91 12.59 8.15
CA GLU A 50 -7.14 12.42 7.42
C GLU A 50 -8.35 12.33 8.36
N ARG A 51 -9.46 12.85 7.90
CA ARG A 51 -10.74 12.85 8.62
C ARG A 51 -11.77 12.11 7.79
N TRP A 52 -12.58 11.30 8.43
CA TRP A 52 -13.55 10.43 7.77
C TRP A 52 -14.96 10.77 8.21
N LYS A 53 -15.92 10.45 7.36
CA LYS A 53 -17.34 10.45 7.69
C LYS A 53 -17.67 9.23 8.53
N ASP A 54 -18.78 9.31 9.28
CA ASP A 54 -19.25 8.19 10.11
C ASP A 54 -19.96 7.10 9.28
N GLU A 55 -20.39 7.45 8.05
CA GLU A 55 -21.03 6.53 7.10
C GLU A 55 -20.54 6.81 5.67
N PRO A 56 -20.52 5.77 4.78
CA PRO A 56 -20.28 5.95 3.36
C PRO A 56 -21.31 6.89 2.72
N ASP A 57 -20.88 7.61 1.69
CA ASP A 57 -21.77 8.46 0.92
C ASP A 57 -22.80 7.63 0.16
N GLU A 58 -24.01 8.15 -0.02
CA GLU A 58 -25.09 7.46 -0.73
C GLU A 58 -24.69 7.03 -2.14
N HIS A 59 -23.83 7.80 -2.82
CA HIS A 59 -23.36 7.50 -4.17
C HIS A 59 -22.26 6.42 -4.22
N ASP A 60 -21.63 6.05 -3.11
CA ASP A 60 -20.62 4.99 -3.06
C ASP A 60 -21.27 3.60 -3.26
N TYR A 61 -22.52 3.41 -2.81
CA TYR A 61 -23.22 2.12 -2.95
C TYR A 61 -23.59 1.78 -4.40
N PRO A 62 -24.16 2.69 -5.20
CA PRO A 62 -24.31 2.47 -6.64
C PRO A 62 -22.98 2.22 -7.35
N ALA A 63 -21.92 2.95 -7.02
CA ALA A 63 -20.61 2.73 -7.60
C ALA A 63 -20.04 1.33 -7.26
N ALA A 64 -20.23 0.89 -6.03
CA ALA A 64 -19.88 -0.48 -5.61
C ALA A 64 -20.71 -1.52 -6.34
N HIS A 65 -22.01 -1.28 -6.55
CA HIS A 65 -22.90 -2.16 -7.31
C HIS A 65 -22.41 -2.32 -8.75
N ASP A 66 -22.16 -1.21 -9.45
CA ASP A 66 -21.67 -1.22 -10.82
C ASP A 66 -20.34 -1.99 -10.95
N TYR A 67 -19.43 -1.82 -10.01
CA TYR A 67 -18.19 -2.60 -9.98
C TYR A 67 -18.44 -4.10 -9.73
N LEU A 68 -19.33 -4.45 -8.79
CA LEU A 68 -19.60 -5.83 -8.45
C LEU A 68 -20.31 -6.59 -9.58
N THR A 69 -21.11 -5.93 -10.40
CA THR A 69 -21.75 -6.55 -11.60
C THR A 69 -20.74 -7.00 -12.65
N LEU A 70 -19.49 -6.49 -12.61
CA LEU A 70 -18.40 -6.98 -13.46
C LEU A 70 -17.87 -8.35 -13.00
N ILE A 71 -18.17 -8.78 -11.77
CA ILE A 71 -17.57 -9.94 -11.11
C ILE A 71 -18.63 -11.02 -10.84
N VAL A 72 -19.83 -10.60 -10.47
CA VAL A 72 -20.97 -11.49 -10.14
C VAL A 72 -22.21 -11.04 -10.91
N ASP A 73 -23.26 -11.87 -10.90
CA ASP A 73 -24.55 -11.50 -11.51
C ASP A 73 -25.24 -10.36 -10.74
N GLU A 74 -26.17 -9.68 -11.43
CA GLU A 74 -26.91 -8.52 -10.94
C GLU A 74 -27.59 -8.76 -9.59
N THR A 75 -28.23 -9.93 -9.41
CA THR A 75 -28.92 -10.29 -8.17
C THR A 75 -27.94 -10.42 -7.02
N SER A 76 -26.81 -11.08 -7.25
CA SER A 76 -25.74 -11.26 -6.28
C SER A 76 -25.09 -9.93 -5.91
N ALA A 77 -24.84 -9.06 -6.89
CA ALA A 77 -24.30 -7.71 -6.64
C ALA A 77 -25.24 -6.91 -5.73
N GLY A 78 -26.55 -6.91 -6.03
CA GLY A 78 -27.55 -6.26 -5.18
C GLY A 78 -27.59 -6.80 -3.75
N GLN A 79 -27.47 -8.11 -3.56
CA GLN A 79 -27.41 -8.72 -2.22
C GLN A 79 -26.15 -8.29 -1.45
N LEU A 80 -25.00 -8.21 -2.12
CA LEU A 80 -23.74 -7.76 -1.49
C LEU A 80 -23.84 -6.29 -1.07
N VAL A 81 -24.39 -5.43 -1.93
CA VAL A 81 -24.58 -4.02 -1.60
C VAL A 81 -25.55 -3.84 -0.42
N ASN A 82 -26.65 -4.61 -0.39
CA ASN A 82 -27.57 -4.57 0.76
C ASN A 82 -26.89 -4.99 2.07
N LYS A 83 -26.00 -6.00 2.03
CA LYS A 83 -25.19 -6.39 3.19
C LYS A 83 -24.20 -5.30 3.59
N LEU A 84 -23.54 -4.63 2.62
CA LEU A 84 -22.67 -3.49 2.89
C LEU A 84 -23.44 -2.34 3.55
N THR A 85 -24.64 -2.03 3.06
CA THR A 85 -25.48 -0.99 3.63
C THR A 85 -25.83 -1.27 5.10
N ALA A 86 -26.20 -2.52 5.40
CA ALA A 86 -26.53 -2.95 6.77
C ALA A 86 -25.31 -3.22 7.66
N GLY A 87 -24.11 -3.34 7.06
CA GLY A 87 -22.88 -3.69 7.76
C GLY A 87 -22.41 -2.59 8.71
N ALA A 88 -21.84 -3.00 9.84
CA ALA A 88 -21.22 -2.08 10.79
C ALA A 88 -19.89 -1.53 10.24
N LEU A 89 -19.57 -0.29 10.63
CA LEU A 89 -18.28 0.31 10.32
C LEU A 89 -17.18 -0.36 11.15
N THR A 90 -16.09 -0.69 10.51
CA THR A 90 -14.86 -1.24 11.10
C THR A 90 -13.65 -0.45 10.63
N HIS A 91 -12.47 -0.75 11.17
CA HIS A 91 -11.23 -0.08 10.76
C HIS A 91 -10.18 -1.10 10.30
N ARG A 92 -9.47 -0.78 9.24
CA ARG A 92 -8.37 -1.59 8.70
C ARG A 92 -7.23 -0.69 8.24
N LYS A 93 -6.00 -1.17 8.38
CA LYS A 93 -4.82 -0.40 7.94
C LYS A 93 -4.75 -0.29 6.41
N ALA A 94 -4.37 0.89 5.92
CA ALA A 94 -4.23 1.15 4.49
C ALA A 94 -3.39 0.08 3.78
N LYS A 95 -2.21 -0.24 4.34
CA LYS A 95 -1.30 -1.27 3.81
C LYS A 95 -1.93 -2.66 3.76
N ASP A 96 -2.73 -3.01 4.77
CA ASP A 96 -3.33 -4.34 4.86
C ASP A 96 -4.47 -4.50 3.87
N ILE A 97 -5.25 -3.43 3.61
CA ILE A 97 -6.29 -3.43 2.58
C ILE A 97 -5.64 -3.67 1.20
N LEU A 98 -4.60 -2.90 0.84
CA LEU A 98 -3.93 -3.05 -0.46
C LEU A 98 -3.30 -4.44 -0.61
N ARG A 99 -2.64 -4.95 0.44
CA ARG A 99 -2.02 -6.27 0.44
C ARG A 99 -3.05 -7.38 0.25
N ALA A 100 -4.17 -7.32 0.98
CA ALA A 100 -5.24 -8.31 0.88
C ALA A 100 -5.98 -8.24 -0.46
N ALA A 101 -6.14 -7.04 -1.02
CA ALA A 101 -6.75 -6.85 -2.32
C ALA A 101 -5.80 -7.17 -3.49
N ARG A 102 -4.49 -7.31 -3.24
CA ARG A 102 -3.44 -7.52 -4.26
C ARG A 102 -3.44 -6.44 -5.34
N LEU A 103 -3.88 -5.24 -4.99
CA LEU A 103 -3.90 -4.11 -5.91
C LEU A 103 -2.61 -3.29 -5.77
N PRO A 104 -2.09 -2.73 -6.87
CA PRO A 104 -0.91 -1.88 -6.83
C PRO A 104 -1.21 -0.57 -6.10
N LEU A 105 -0.21 0.00 -5.45
CA LEU A 105 -0.31 1.37 -4.95
C LEU A 105 -0.26 2.33 -6.13
N LEU A 106 -1.33 3.10 -6.33
CA LEU A 106 -1.35 4.16 -7.34
C LEU A 106 -0.47 5.33 -6.88
N PRO A 107 0.26 5.98 -7.81
CA PRO A 107 1.12 7.10 -7.47
C PRO A 107 0.32 8.35 -7.06
N GLN A 108 0.97 9.28 -6.35
CA GLN A 108 0.31 10.50 -5.84
C GLN A 108 -0.19 11.44 -6.92
N ASP A 109 0.42 11.41 -8.11
CA ASP A 109 0.03 12.19 -9.28
C ASP A 109 -1.13 11.59 -10.07
N ASN A 110 -1.60 10.38 -9.70
CA ASN A 110 -2.87 9.88 -10.23
C ASN A 110 -3.98 10.89 -9.93
N PRO A 111 -4.80 11.30 -10.93
CA PRO A 111 -5.79 12.38 -10.77
C PRO A 111 -6.75 12.17 -9.60
N HIS A 112 -7.18 10.94 -9.35
CA HIS A 112 -8.12 10.61 -8.28
C HIS A 112 -7.43 10.58 -6.92
N VAL A 113 -6.24 9.99 -6.82
CA VAL A 113 -5.43 10.00 -5.59
C VAL A 113 -5.09 11.44 -5.20
N SER A 114 -4.61 12.25 -6.14
CA SER A 114 -4.28 13.67 -5.94
C SER A 114 -5.49 14.48 -5.47
N LYS A 115 -6.68 14.19 -6.02
CA LYS A 115 -7.94 14.81 -5.59
C LYS A 115 -8.25 14.50 -4.12
N ASP A 116 -8.09 13.25 -3.69
CA ASP A 116 -8.35 12.84 -2.30
C ASP A 116 -7.30 13.39 -1.35
N LEU A 117 -6.02 13.41 -1.72
CA LEU A 117 -4.96 14.12 -0.97
C LEU A 117 -5.27 15.62 -0.82
N THR A 118 -5.81 16.24 -1.87
CA THR A 118 -6.24 17.64 -1.82
C THR A 118 -7.40 17.86 -0.84
N LYS A 119 -8.37 16.94 -0.78
CA LYS A 119 -9.45 16.98 0.22
C LYS A 119 -8.88 16.93 1.65
N VAL A 120 -7.95 15.99 1.91
CA VAL A 120 -7.31 15.87 3.22
C VAL A 120 -6.57 17.17 3.60
N ASN A 121 -5.78 17.73 2.68
CA ASN A 121 -5.06 18.99 2.90
C ASN A 121 -5.99 20.18 3.18
N ARG A 122 -7.25 20.12 2.73
CA ARG A 122 -8.29 21.13 3.02
C ARG A 122 -9.11 20.78 4.26
N GLY A 123 -8.77 19.71 5.00
CA GLY A 123 -9.53 19.26 6.17
C GLY A 123 -10.92 18.72 5.85
N GLN A 124 -11.18 18.37 4.59
CA GLN A 124 -12.44 17.78 4.15
C GLN A 124 -12.51 16.30 4.58
N LEU A 125 -13.72 15.82 4.87
CA LEU A 125 -13.96 14.43 5.25
C LEU A 125 -13.91 13.52 4.02
N LEU A 126 -13.27 12.36 4.17
CA LEU A 126 -13.34 11.27 3.20
C LEU A 126 -14.51 10.33 3.56
N SER A 127 -15.08 9.70 2.55
CA SER A 127 -16.09 8.66 2.74
C SER A 127 -15.44 7.31 3.10
N PRO A 128 -15.98 6.52 4.04
CA PRO A 128 -15.52 5.17 4.35
C PRO A 128 -15.48 4.26 3.11
N VAL A 129 -14.64 3.24 3.16
CA VAL A 129 -14.37 2.32 2.02
C VAL A 129 -15.32 1.12 2.09
N LEU A 130 -15.75 0.61 0.94
CA LEU A 130 -16.60 -0.57 0.83
C LEU A 130 -15.75 -1.79 0.42
N LEU A 131 -15.73 -2.82 1.27
CA LEU A 131 -14.90 -4.01 1.13
C LEU A 131 -15.75 -5.28 1.14
N VAL A 132 -15.42 -6.21 0.24
CA VAL A 132 -16.09 -7.52 0.15
C VAL A 132 -15.04 -8.63 0.21
N ARG A 133 -15.20 -9.60 1.11
CA ARG A 133 -14.34 -10.81 1.14
C ARG A 133 -14.66 -11.71 -0.04
N GLY A 134 -13.61 -12.29 -0.63
CA GLY A 134 -13.74 -13.18 -1.78
C GLY A 134 -14.44 -14.51 -1.46
N GLN A 135 -14.45 -14.92 -0.20
CA GLN A 135 -15.22 -16.07 0.28
C GLN A 135 -16.22 -15.61 1.33
N THR A 136 -17.49 -15.63 1.00
CA THR A 136 -18.58 -15.45 1.97
C THR A 136 -19.34 -16.77 2.09
N ASP A 137 -19.61 -17.21 3.32
CA ASP A 137 -20.35 -18.46 3.60
C ASP A 137 -21.77 -18.45 3.04
N ALA A 138 -22.27 -17.33 2.58
CA ALA A 138 -23.65 -17.10 2.13
C ALA A 138 -23.77 -16.32 0.81
N GLY A 139 -22.76 -16.35 -0.05
CA GLY A 139 -22.80 -15.61 -1.31
C GLY A 139 -22.03 -16.29 -2.44
N PRO A 140 -22.10 -15.75 -3.67
CA PRO A 140 -21.32 -16.28 -4.78
C PRO A 140 -19.84 -16.25 -4.46
N ARG A 141 -19.12 -17.29 -4.86
CA ARG A 141 -17.66 -17.35 -4.72
C ARG A 141 -17.03 -16.30 -5.62
N ILE A 142 -16.50 -15.26 -5.02
CA ILE A 142 -15.69 -14.28 -5.70
C ILE A 142 -14.24 -14.80 -5.68
N ALA A 143 -13.63 -14.90 -6.85
CA ALA A 143 -12.22 -15.30 -6.94
C ALA A 143 -11.35 -14.15 -6.43
N GLY A 144 -10.74 -14.30 -5.25
CA GLY A 144 -9.88 -13.31 -4.64
C GLY A 144 -10.00 -13.30 -3.12
N GLU A 145 -9.06 -12.65 -2.45
CA GLU A 145 -9.02 -12.60 -0.99
C GLU A 145 -9.83 -11.42 -0.43
N LEU A 146 -9.75 -10.26 -1.11
CA LEU A 146 -10.48 -9.05 -0.77
C LEU A 146 -10.78 -8.24 -2.03
N LEU A 147 -11.99 -7.70 -2.14
CA LEU A 147 -12.35 -6.72 -3.17
C LEU A 147 -12.56 -5.36 -2.51
N ILE A 148 -12.01 -4.32 -3.12
CA ILE A 148 -12.37 -2.93 -2.82
C ILE A 148 -13.51 -2.59 -3.77
N ALA A 149 -14.75 -2.73 -3.30
CA ALA A 149 -15.93 -2.47 -4.11
C ALA A 149 -16.08 -0.97 -4.42
N ASP A 150 -15.70 -0.11 -3.46
CA ASP A 150 -15.53 1.31 -3.70
C ASP A 150 -14.47 1.91 -2.76
N GLY A 151 -13.76 2.95 -3.23
CA GLY A 151 -12.80 3.71 -2.44
C GLY A 151 -11.32 3.35 -2.65
N TYR A 152 -10.95 2.67 -3.74
CA TYR A 152 -9.55 2.30 -4.01
C TYR A 152 -8.59 3.50 -4.01
N HIS A 153 -8.97 4.62 -4.63
CA HIS A 153 -8.14 5.83 -4.66
C HIS A 153 -7.98 6.45 -3.26
N ARG A 154 -9.01 6.37 -2.42
CA ARG A 154 -8.98 6.82 -1.01
C ARG A 154 -7.99 5.98 -0.20
N VAL A 155 -7.97 4.65 -0.40
CA VAL A 155 -6.98 3.76 0.25
C VAL A 155 -5.57 4.12 -0.18
N CYS A 156 -5.33 4.37 -1.49
CA CYS A 156 -4.01 4.79 -1.98
C CYS A 156 -3.61 6.16 -1.40
N ALA A 157 -4.53 7.12 -1.33
CA ALA A 157 -4.25 8.43 -0.74
C ALA A 157 -3.86 8.32 0.74
N SER A 158 -4.61 7.53 1.52
CA SER A 158 -4.30 7.27 2.92
C SER A 158 -2.95 6.58 3.10
N TYR A 159 -2.63 5.58 2.29
CA TYR A 159 -1.33 4.93 2.30
C TYR A 159 -0.18 5.92 2.10
N HIS A 160 -0.33 6.89 1.19
CA HIS A 160 0.69 7.92 0.96
C HIS A 160 0.86 8.90 2.11
N LEU A 161 -0.15 9.09 2.93
CA LEU A 161 -0.07 9.92 4.14
C LEU A 161 0.59 9.14 5.28
N ASP A 162 0.09 7.93 5.55
CA ASP A 162 0.61 6.99 6.52
C ASP A 162 0.09 5.58 6.18
N GLU A 163 1.00 4.65 5.83
CA GLU A 163 0.63 3.27 5.47
C GLU A 163 -0.03 2.50 6.63
N ASP A 164 0.23 2.92 7.87
CA ASP A 164 -0.31 2.33 9.09
C ASP A 164 -1.60 3.01 9.57
N THR A 165 -2.13 3.99 8.83
CA THR A 165 -3.38 4.64 9.18
C THR A 165 -4.55 3.66 9.17
N ASP A 166 -5.46 3.83 10.14
CA ASP A 166 -6.68 3.03 10.23
C ASP A 166 -7.80 3.68 9.41
N ILE A 167 -8.16 3.04 8.30
CA ILE A 167 -9.23 3.46 7.39
C ILE A 167 -10.56 2.87 7.86
N PRO A 168 -11.59 3.70 8.08
CA PRO A 168 -12.94 3.19 8.33
C PRO A 168 -13.52 2.55 7.07
N CYS A 169 -14.09 1.37 7.23
CA CYS A 169 -14.64 0.60 6.12
C CYS A 169 -15.82 -0.26 6.55
N LYS A 170 -16.74 -0.52 5.63
CA LYS A 170 -17.72 -1.59 5.78
C LYS A 170 -17.17 -2.85 5.11
N LEU A 171 -17.16 -3.96 5.83
CA LEU A 171 -16.54 -5.22 5.39
C LEU A 171 -17.51 -6.39 5.59
N ILE A 172 -17.84 -7.06 4.52
CA ILE A 172 -18.70 -8.25 4.49
C ILE A 172 -17.98 -9.47 3.95
#